data_dae064899c650e5ae6d14facc93e7d00
#
_entry.id   dae064899c650e5ae6d14facc93e7d00
#
_cell.length_a   1.000
_cell.length_b   1.000
_cell.length_c   1.000
_cell.angle_alpha   90.00
_cell.angle_beta   90.00
_cell.angle_gamma   90.00
#
_symmetry.space_group_name_H-M   'P 1'
#
loop_
_entity.id
_entity.type
_entity.pdbx_description
1 polymer ?
#
loop_
_entity_poly.entity_id
_entity_poly.type
_entity_poly.pdbx_seq_one_letter_code
_entity_poly.pdbx_strand_id
1 'polypeptide(L)'
;MSLVLVTGGVRSGKSRYAEELAMKLSSRVLYVATGKAWDDEMKQRIELHQARRPLEWGCVEVGERLTDYYAFREQYDVVLIDCLSTWVSNRLMSVDEAEWRSASHTQALLQEAEAWLSLVQNSSQKVIAVTSEVGLGGVALSRLGRWFADVLGDVNQRSARQADAVYAVLSGIPWRIKG
;
A
#
# COMPACT_ATOMS: atom_id res chain seq x y z
N MET A 1 4.92 18.32 0.27
CA MET A 1 4.94 16.95 0.81
C MET A 1 3.89 16.19 0.00
N SER A 2 4.35 15.38 -0.95
CA SER A 2 3.49 14.64 -1.88
C SER A 2 3.25 13.19 -1.43
N LEU A 3 4.27 12.52 -0.86
CA LEU A 3 4.19 11.12 -0.45
C LEU A 3 4.71 10.91 0.98
N VAL A 4 3.89 10.24 1.79
CA VAL A 4 4.29 9.67 3.09
C VAL A 4 4.15 8.14 2.99
N LEU A 5 5.22 7.42 3.30
CA LEU A 5 5.20 5.96 3.37
C LEU A 5 5.10 5.52 4.84
N VAL A 6 4.15 4.62 5.12
CA VAL A 6 3.98 4.01 6.44
C VAL A 6 4.22 2.51 6.32
N THR A 7 5.30 2.03 6.93
CA THR A 7 5.69 0.63 6.90
C THR A 7 5.64 -0.01 8.29
N GLY A 8 5.68 -1.34 8.33
CA GLY A 8 5.72 -2.11 9.57
C GLY A 8 5.31 -3.56 9.38
N GLY A 9 5.52 -4.37 10.40
CA GLY A 9 5.16 -5.78 10.40
C GLY A 9 3.65 -6.04 10.42
N VAL A 10 3.26 -7.31 10.35
CA VAL A 10 1.86 -7.72 10.54
C VAL A 10 1.37 -7.28 11.92
N ARG A 11 0.16 -6.72 11.98
CA ARG A 11 -0.48 -6.21 13.23
C ARG A 11 0.35 -5.16 13.99
N SER A 12 1.26 -4.46 13.34
CA SER A 12 2.07 -3.40 13.95
C SER A 12 1.29 -2.12 14.30
N GLY A 13 0.07 -1.94 13.76
CA GLY A 13 -0.71 -0.70 13.91
C GLY A 13 -0.52 0.30 12.76
N LYS A 14 0.21 -0.05 11.71
CA LYS A 14 0.53 0.83 10.58
C LYS A 14 -0.69 1.44 9.88
N SER A 15 -1.73 0.64 9.58
CA SER A 15 -2.95 1.16 8.93
C SER A 15 -3.68 2.15 9.85
N ARG A 16 -3.77 1.86 11.15
CA ARG A 16 -4.36 2.78 12.13
C ARG A 16 -3.61 4.10 12.18
N TYR A 17 -2.29 4.06 12.25
CA TYR A 17 -1.47 5.27 12.24
C TYR A 17 -1.65 6.07 10.95
N ALA A 18 -1.72 5.41 9.80
CA ALA A 18 -1.96 6.05 8.51
C ALA A 18 -3.35 6.71 8.43
N GLU A 19 -4.39 6.06 8.98
CA GLU A 19 -5.74 6.63 9.12
C GLU A 19 -5.72 7.89 10.02
N GLU A 20 -5.07 7.82 11.20
CA GLU A 20 -4.91 8.95 12.11
C GLU A 20 -4.13 10.12 11.47
N LEU A 21 -3.11 9.81 10.67
CA LEU A 21 -2.34 10.81 9.94
C LEU A 21 -3.19 11.48 8.85
N ALA A 22 -3.97 10.70 8.10
CA ALA A 22 -4.89 11.21 7.08
C ALA A 22 -5.92 12.17 7.69
N MET A 23 -6.56 11.79 8.80
CA MET A 23 -7.52 12.63 9.54
C MET A 23 -6.92 13.96 10.01
N LYS A 24 -5.65 13.96 10.42
CA LYS A 24 -4.94 15.20 10.84
C LYS A 24 -4.66 16.13 9.67
N LEU A 25 -4.54 15.60 8.44
CA LEU A 25 -4.20 16.38 7.25
C LEU A 25 -5.42 16.99 6.57
N SER A 26 -6.55 16.29 6.52
CA SER A 26 -7.82 16.78 5.96
C SER A 26 -8.99 15.90 6.37
N SER A 27 -10.20 16.46 6.33
CA SER A 27 -11.46 15.70 6.40
C SER A 27 -11.84 15.08 5.05
N ARG A 28 -11.31 15.60 3.93
CA ARG A 28 -11.57 15.10 2.56
C ARG A 28 -10.53 14.08 2.14
N VAL A 29 -10.73 12.83 2.54
CA VAL A 29 -9.82 11.71 2.27
C VAL A 29 -10.45 10.72 1.31
N LEU A 30 -9.71 10.32 0.27
CA LEU A 30 -10.01 9.17 -0.55
C LEU A 30 -9.24 7.96 -0.02
N TYR A 31 -9.97 6.97 0.48
CA TYR A 31 -9.39 5.71 0.86
C TYR A 31 -9.36 4.76 -0.35
N VAL A 32 -8.18 4.30 -0.69
CA VAL A 32 -7.93 3.37 -1.79
C VAL A 32 -7.67 1.99 -1.20
N ALA A 33 -8.67 1.12 -1.30
CA ALA A 33 -8.59 -0.27 -0.86
C ALA A 33 -7.95 -1.12 -1.95
N THR A 34 -6.91 -1.85 -1.61
CA THR A 34 -6.24 -2.81 -2.51
C THR A 34 -6.58 -4.26 -2.16
N GLY A 35 -7.25 -4.48 -1.03
CA GLY A 35 -7.62 -5.80 -0.54
C GLY A 35 -8.81 -6.37 -1.31
N LYS A 36 -8.68 -7.63 -1.74
CA LYS A 36 -9.80 -8.46 -2.18
C LYS A 36 -10.18 -9.40 -1.05
N ALA A 37 -11.48 -9.58 -0.81
CA ALA A 37 -11.99 -10.54 0.17
C ALA A 37 -11.89 -11.97 -0.40
N TRP A 38 -10.73 -12.59 -0.27
CA TRP A 38 -10.50 -13.97 -0.73
C TRP A 38 -11.08 -15.03 0.21
N ASP A 39 -11.25 -14.68 1.50
CA ASP A 39 -11.79 -15.53 2.54
C ASP A 39 -12.56 -14.72 3.60
N ASP A 40 -13.24 -15.42 4.51
CA ASP A 40 -14.05 -14.79 5.58
C ASP A 40 -13.19 -13.99 6.57
N GLU A 41 -11.94 -14.39 6.82
CA GLU A 41 -11.01 -13.64 7.69
C GLU A 41 -10.67 -12.28 7.07
N MET A 42 -10.38 -12.27 5.78
CA MET A 42 -10.08 -11.03 5.06
C MET A 42 -11.32 -10.12 4.99
N LYS A 43 -12.50 -10.70 4.77
CA LYS A 43 -13.77 -9.96 4.79
C LYS A 43 -14.01 -9.26 6.13
N GLN A 44 -13.87 -9.98 7.24
CA GLN A 44 -13.99 -9.40 8.59
C GLN A 44 -12.96 -8.29 8.84
N ARG A 45 -11.72 -8.45 8.36
CA ARG A 45 -10.70 -7.40 8.45
C ARG A 45 -11.10 -6.13 7.69
N ILE A 46 -11.60 -6.29 6.48
CA ILE A 46 -12.10 -5.17 5.66
C ILE A 46 -13.26 -4.46 6.37
N GLU A 47 -14.24 -5.20 6.91
CA GLU A 47 -15.38 -4.65 7.65
C GLU A 47 -14.92 -3.87 8.90
N LEU A 48 -13.98 -4.41 9.68
CA LEU A 48 -13.40 -3.72 10.85
C LEU A 48 -12.64 -2.44 10.46
N HIS A 49 -11.96 -2.45 9.32
CA HIS A 49 -11.30 -1.25 8.80
C HIS A 49 -12.32 -0.21 8.30
N GLN A 50 -13.41 -0.65 7.67
CA GLN A 50 -14.50 0.24 7.23
C GLN A 50 -15.23 0.88 8.41
N ALA A 51 -15.51 0.13 9.47
CA ALA A 51 -16.23 0.62 10.66
C ALA A 51 -15.49 1.72 11.44
N ARG A 52 -14.16 1.86 11.26
CA ARG A 52 -13.34 2.87 11.95
C ARG A 52 -13.21 4.18 11.18
N ARG A 53 -13.60 4.20 9.91
CA ARG A 53 -13.42 5.38 9.06
C ARG A 53 -14.58 6.34 9.20
N PRO A 54 -14.31 7.66 9.14
CA PRO A 54 -15.37 8.65 9.03
C PRO A 54 -16.26 8.40 7.80
N LEU A 55 -17.56 8.61 7.93
CA LEU A 55 -18.53 8.39 6.85
C LEU A 55 -18.31 9.35 5.65
N GLU A 56 -17.64 10.47 5.89
CA GLU A 56 -17.33 11.48 4.88
C GLU A 56 -16.16 11.10 3.96
N TRP A 57 -15.43 10.04 4.31
CA TRP A 57 -14.34 9.56 3.46
C TRP A 57 -14.89 8.86 2.21
N GLY A 58 -14.33 9.22 1.06
CA GLY A 58 -14.54 8.41 -0.14
C GLY A 58 -13.81 7.09 -0.04
N CYS A 59 -14.36 6.06 -0.69
CA CYS A 59 -13.72 4.77 -0.79
C CYS A 59 -13.75 4.28 -2.23
N VAL A 60 -12.61 3.82 -2.74
CA VAL A 60 -12.49 3.16 -4.03
C VAL A 60 -11.67 1.88 -3.87
N GLU A 61 -12.14 0.81 -4.51
CA GLU A 61 -11.39 -0.43 -4.60
C GLU A 61 -10.58 -0.42 -5.90
N VAL A 62 -9.29 -0.71 -5.81
CA VAL A 62 -8.42 -0.88 -6.97
C VAL A 62 -7.98 -2.33 -7.09
N GLY A 63 -8.09 -2.86 -8.29
CA GLY A 63 -7.74 -4.24 -8.59
C GLY A 63 -6.31 -4.39 -9.09
N GLU A 64 -6.19 -4.47 -10.42
CA GLU A 64 -4.90 -4.74 -11.06
C GLU A 64 -4.00 -3.52 -11.11
N ARG A 65 -4.50 -2.38 -11.53
CA ARG A 65 -3.71 -1.16 -11.66
C ARG A 65 -3.88 -0.24 -10.47
N LEU A 66 -2.78 0.00 -9.77
CA LEU A 66 -2.76 0.88 -8.62
C LEU A 66 -3.16 2.32 -8.98
N THR A 67 -2.95 2.72 -10.23
CA THR A 67 -3.25 4.06 -10.74
C THR A 67 -4.74 4.34 -10.99
N ASP A 68 -5.62 3.35 -10.94
CA ASP A 68 -7.04 3.51 -11.28
C ASP A 68 -7.79 4.48 -10.35
N TYR A 69 -7.33 4.66 -9.10
CA TYR A 69 -7.92 5.65 -8.18
C TYR A 69 -7.76 7.09 -8.67
N TYR A 70 -6.82 7.34 -9.57
CA TYR A 70 -6.47 8.68 -9.99
C TYR A 70 -7.65 9.45 -10.63
N ALA A 71 -8.59 8.72 -11.24
CA ALA A 71 -9.83 9.30 -11.79
C ALA A 71 -10.77 9.89 -10.72
N PHE A 72 -10.66 9.47 -9.46
CA PHE A 72 -11.57 9.85 -8.39
C PHE A 72 -11.00 10.90 -7.43
N ARG A 73 -9.72 11.30 -7.60
CA ARG A 73 -8.98 12.09 -6.60
C ARG A 73 -9.39 13.56 -6.48
N GLU A 74 -10.02 14.15 -7.50
CA GLU A 74 -10.19 15.61 -7.58
C GLU A 74 -11.01 16.23 -6.44
N GLN A 75 -11.87 15.44 -5.81
CA GLN A 75 -12.71 15.89 -4.69
C GLN A 75 -12.00 15.79 -3.32
N TYR A 76 -10.77 15.27 -3.29
CA TYR A 76 -10.08 14.94 -2.05
C TYR A 76 -8.73 15.66 -1.95
N ASP A 77 -8.33 15.96 -0.72
CA ASP A 77 -7.03 16.59 -0.43
C ASP A 77 -5.96 15.55 -0.11
N VAL A 78 -6.40 14.40 0.42
CA VAL A 78 -5.55 13.29 0.84
C VAL A 78 -6.02 12.01 0.17
N VAL A 79 -5.07 11.21 -0.30
CA VAL A 79 -5.29 9.84 -0.77
C VAL A 79 -4.57 8.89 0.18
N LEU A 80 -5.29 7.95 0.77
CA LEU A 80 -4.73 6.90 1.63
C LEU A 80 -4.82 5.55 0.94
N ILE A 81 -3.67 4.95 0.59
CA ILE A 81 -3.59 3.63 -0.06
C ILE A 81 -3.28 2.57 0.99
N ASP A 82 -4.20 1.63 1.19
CA ASP A 82 -4.04 0.52 2.14
C ASP A 82 -4.30 -0.83 1.44
N CYS A 83 -3.26 -1.54 1.06
CA CYS A 83 -1.82 -1.28 1.15
C CYS A 83 -1.07 -1.77 -0.11
N LEU A 84 0.13 -1.27 -0.33
CA LEU A 84 0.99 -1.69 -1.45
C LEU A 84 1.32 -3.18 -1.37
N SER A 85 1.52 -3.73 -0.17
CA SER A 85 1.82 -5.16 0.02
C SER A 85 0.68 -6.06 -0.44
N THR A 86 -0.58 -5.69 -0.20
CA THR A 86 -1.74 -6.45 -0.68
C THR A 86 -1.89 -6.31 -2.19
N TRP A 87 -1.66 -5.13 -2.75
CA TRP A 87 -1.65 -4.93 -4.19
C TRP A 87 -0.60 -5.83 -4.87
N VAL A 88 0.66 -5.83 -4.39
CA VAL A 88 1.72 -6.70 -4.90
C VAL A 88 1.31 -8.18 -4.80
N SER A 89 0.77 -8.61 -3.65
CA SER A 89 0.32 -9.99 -3.45
C SER A 89 -0.75 -10.39 -4.46
N ASN A 90 -1.78 -9.56 -4.67
CA ASN A 90 -2.86 -9.83 -5.61
C ASN A 90 -2.33 -9.97 -7.05
N ARG A 91 -1.39 -9.11 -7.44
CA ARG A 91 -0.75 -9.14 -8.77
C ARG A 91 0.06 -10.43 -8.99
N LEU A 92 0.82 -10.87 -7.99
CA LEU A 92 1.63 -12.09 -8.10
C LEU A 92 0.77 -13.35 -8.04
N MET A 93 -0.30 -13.35 -7.25
CA MET A 93 -1.23 -14.49 -7.16
C MET A 93 -2.07 -14.69 -8.44
N SER A 94 -2.21 -13.67 -9.29
CA SER A 94 -2.90 -13.78 -10.58
C SER A 94 -2.03 -14.41 -11.68
N VAL A 95 -0.73 -14.61 -11.43
CA VAL A 95 0.21 -15.22 -12.39
C VAL A 95 0.18 -16.74 -12.25
N ASP A 96 0.17 -17.46 -13.38
CA ASP A 96 0.25 -18.92 -13.38
C ASP A 96 1.53 -19.41 -12.67
N GLU A 97 1.42 -20.51 -11.93
CA GLU A 97 2.54 -21.07 -11.15
C GLU A 97 3.77 -21.39 -12.02
N ALA A 98 3.55 -21.80 -13.26
CA ALA A 98 4.63 -22.08 -14.20
C ALA A 98 5.48 -20.83 -14.52
N GLU A 99 4.86 -19.65 -14.44
CA GLU A 99 5.49 -18.35 -14.74
C GLU A 99 5.98 -17.59 -13.50
N TRP A 100 5.83 -18.16 -12.30
CA TRP A 100 6.30 -17.51 -11.08
C TRP A 100 7.81 -17.23 -11.15
N ARG A 101 8.19 -16.03 -10.71
CA ARG A 101 9.55 -15.48 -10.76
C ARG A 101 10.04 -15.17 -12.19
N SER A 102 9.14 -15.08 -13.17
CA SER A 102 9.57 -14.63 -14.49
C SER A 102 10.00 -13.16 -14.43
N ALA A 103 11.05 -12.84 -15.18
CA ALA A 103 11.56 -11.46 -15.24
C ALA A 103 10.53 -10.51 -15.84
N SER A 104 9.73 -10.95 -16.83
CA SER A 104 8.70 -10.15 -17.48
C SER A 104 7.61 -9.70 -16.52
N HIS A 105 7.05 -10.62 -15.71
CA HIS A 105 6.02 -10.28 -14.73
C HIS A 105 6.55 -9.39 -13.61
N THR A 106 7.77 -9.67 -13.13
CA THR A 106 8.44 -8.81 -12.14
C THR A 106 8.64 -7.40 -12.68
N GLN A 107 9.16 -7.27 -13.91
CA GLN A 107 9.41 -5.98 -14.53
C GLN A 107 8.12 -5.20 -14.79
N ALA A 108 7.05 -5.86 -15.27
CA ALA A 108 5.76 -5.23 -15.52
C ALA A 108 5.17 -4.64 -14.22
N LEU A 109 5.25 -5.36 -13.09
CA LEU A 109 4.78 -4.88 -11.81
C LEU A 109 5.62 -3.68 -11.31
N LEU A 110 6.94 -3.74 -11.43
CA LEU A 110 7.82 -2.65 -11.04
C LEU A 110 7.62 -1.41 -11.92
N GLN A 111 7.35 -1.56 -13.23
CA GLN A 111 6.99 -0.45 -14.12
C GLN A 111 5.66 0.21 -13.70
N GLU A 112 4.68 -0.58 -13.27
CA GLU A 112 3.43 -0.04 -12.76
C GLU A 112 3.61 0.73 -11.45
N ALA A 113 4.45 0.24 -10.54
CA ALA A 113 4.82 0.97 -9.33
C ALA A 113 5.51 2.30 -9.65
N GLU A 114 6.41 2.34 -10.64
CA GLU A 114 7.07 3.58 -11.10
C GLU A 114 6.07 4.55 -11.73
N ALA A 115 5.12 4.06 -12.54
CA ALA A 115 4.07 4.89 -13.12
C ALA A 115 3.21 5.53 -12.01
N TRP A 116 2.83 4.75 -11.00
CA TRP A 116 2.12 5.27 -9.83
C TRP A 116 2.95 6.33 -9.08
N LEU A 117 4.22 6.07 -8.80
CA LEU A 117 5.10 7.02 -8.12
C LEU A 117 5.24 8.34 -8.92
N SER A 118 5.32 8.25 -10.24
CA SER A 118 5.35 9.43 -11.13
C SER A 118 4.06 10.23 -11.05
N LEU A 119 2.89 9.58 -10.98
CA LEU A 119 1.61 10.24 -10.77
C LEU A 119 1.54 10.94 -9.41
N VAL A 120 2.03 10.31 -8.36
CA VAL A 120 2.06 10.89 -7.00
C VAL A 120 2.92 12.16 -6.96
N GLN A 121 4.09 12.15 -7.61
CA GLN A 121 4.97 13.32 -7.65
C GLN A 121 4.33 14.53 -8.35
N ASN A 122 3.49 14.27 -9.35
CA ASN A 122 2.81 15.31 -10.13
C ASN A 122 1.40 15.62 -9.60
N SER A 123 1.00 15.01 -8.48
CA SER A 123 -0.31 15.22 -7.85
C SER A 123 -0.31 16.43 -6.92
N SER A 124 -1.42 17.14 -6.89
CA SER A 124 -1.70 18.18 -5.87
C SER A 124 -2.12 17.58 -4.52
N GLN A 125 -2.61 16.34 -4.51
CA GLN A 125 -3.03 15.64 -3.30
C GLN A 125 -1.82 15.17 -2.48
N LYS A 126 -2.01 15.10 -1.17
CA LYS A 126 -1.09 14.39 -0.28
C LYS A 126 -1.42 12.89 -0.33
N VAL A 127 -0.43 12.06 -0.61
CA VAL A 127 -0.60 10.61 -0.66
C VAL A 127 0.06 9.97 0.54
N ILE A 128 -0.69 9.14 1.25
CA ILE A 128 -0.19 8.26 2.31
C ILE A 128 -0.30 6.84 1.79
N ALA A 129 0.81 6.12 1.71
CA ALA A 129 0.82 4.73 1.29
C ALA A 129 1.25 3.83 2.44
N VAL A 130 0.42 2.83 2.73
CA VAL A 130 0.73 1.78 3.70
C VAL A 130 1.42 0.62 2.99
N THR A 131 2.44 0.05 3.61
CA THR A 131 3.10 -1.16 3.12
C THR A 131 3.52 -2.05 4.29
N SER A 132 3.94 -3.28 3.98
CA SER A 132 4.46 -4.20 4.99
C SER A 132 5.96 -4.41 4.81
N GLU A 133 6.67 -4.53 5.93
CA GLU A 133 8.06 -4.99 5.93
C GLU A 133 8.07 -6.49 6.21
N VAL A 134 8.33 -7.28 5.17
CA VAL A 134 8.25 -8.75 5.25
C VAL A 134 9.61 -9.43 5.34
N GLY A 135 10.69 -8.72 4.98
CA GLY A 135 12.05 -9.24 4.98
C GLY A 135 12.64 -9.49 6.37
N LEU A 136 12.11 -8.87 7.42
CA LEU A 136 12.57 -9.01 8.80
C LEU A 136 12.21 -10.36 9.44
N GLY A 137 11.26 -11.10 8.86
CA GLY A 137 10.78 -12.39 9.38
C GLY A 137 11.56 -13.62 8.90
N GLY A 138 12.69 -13.45 8.20
CA GLY A 138 13.47 -14.54 7.62
C GLY A 138 13.05 -14.88 6.17
N VAL A 139 13.58 -15.98 5.65
CA VAL A 139 13.35 -16.39 4.25
C VAL A 139 12.06 -17.20 4.12
N ALA A 140 11.15 -16.77 3.24
CA ALA A 140 9.91 -17.47 2.97
C ALA A 140 10.17 -18.87 2.38
N LEU A 141 9.45 -19.88 2.87
CA LEU A 141 9.63 -21.28 2.45
C LEU A 141 9.10 -21.53 1.03
N SER A 142 7.99 -20.91 0.64
CA SER A 142 7.37 -21.10 -0.67
C SER A 142 8.07 -20.27 -1.76
N ARG A 143 8.01 -20.77 -3.01
CA ARG A 143 8.54 -20.05 -4.18
C ARG A 143 7.83 -18.72 -4.39
N LEU A 144 6.49 -18.69 -4.26
CA LEU A 144 5.69 -17.48 -4.34
C LEU A 144 6.03 -16.49 -3.22
N GLY A 145 6.18 -16.98 -1.98
CA GLY A 145 6.53 -16.10 -0.84
C GLY A 145 7.88 -15.42 -0.99
N ARG A 146 8.89 -16.12 -1.53
CA ARG A 146 10.20 -15.50 -1.85
C ARG A 146 10.08 -14.47 -2.96
N TRP A 147 9.30 -14.75 -4.01
CA TRP A 147 9.05 -13.78 -5.08
C TRP A 147 8.33 -12.54 -4.56
N PHE A 148 7.31 -12.75 -3.73
CA PHE A 148 6.59 -11.64 -3.06
C PHE A 148 7.53 -10.78 -2.21
N ALA A 149 8.39 -11.40 -1.40
CA ALA A 149 9.32 -10.65 -0.55
C ALA A 149 10.32 -9.82 -1.39
N ASP A 150 10.86 -10.42 -2.47
CA ASP A 150 11.79 -9.73 -3.37
C ASP A 150 11.11 -8.53 -4.05
N VAL A 151 9.94 -8.74 -4.68
CA VAL A 151 9.24 -7.69 -5.43
C VAL A 151 8.72 -6.58 -4.49
N LEU A 152 8.15 -6.97 -3.33
CA LEU A 152 7.68 -5.98 -2.36
C LEU A 152 8.84 -5.15 -1.79
N GLY A 153 9.99 -5.78 -1.56
CA GLY A 153 11.21 -5.09 -1.14
C GLY A 153 11.64 -4.03 -2.15
N ASP A 154 11.60 -4.34 -3.44
CA ASP A 154 11.90 -3.39 -4.52
C ASP A 154 10.89 -2.24 -4.57
N VAL A 155 9.58 -2.54 -4.48
CA VAL A 155 8.52 -1.51 -4.43
C VAL A 155 8.70 -0.61 -3.21
N ASN A 156 8.98 -1.19 -2.03
CA ASN A 156 9.19 -0.43 -0.80
C ASN A 156 10.39 0.51 -0.92
N GLN A 157 11.53 0.03 -1.44
CA GLN A 157 12.72 0.86 -1.62
C GLN A 157 12.48 2.03 -2.58
N ARG A 158 11.81 1.79 -3.72
CA ARG A 158 11.46 2.84 -4.69
C ARG A 158 10.54 3.86 -4.06
N SER A 159 9.48 3.41 -3.37
CA SER A 159 8.53 4.27 -2.66
C SER A 159 9.21 5.10 -1.56
N ALA A 160 10.08 4.48 -0.76
CA ALA A 160 10.80 5.15 0.32
C ALA A 160 11.79 6.21 -0.20
N ARG A 161 12.46 5.95 -1.34
CA ARG A 161 13.35 6.96 -1.97
C ARG A 161 12.59 8.21 -2.39
N GLN A 162 11.39 8.07 -2.94
CA GLN A 162 10.57 9.17 -3.42
C GLN A 162 9.71 9.82 -2.33
N ALA A 163 9.44 9.13 -1.23
CA ALA A 163 8.66 9.67 -0.13
C ALA A 163 9.37 10.86 0.55
N ASP A 164 8.60 11.89 0.89
CA ASP A 164 9.07 13.03 1.70
C ASP A 164 9.28 12.62 3.17
N ALA A 165 8.47 11.66 3.65
CA ALA A 165 8.62 11.10 4.98
C ALA A 165 8.34 9.59 4.98
N VAL A 166 9.05 8.85 5.82
CA VAL A 166 8.85 7.42 6.03
C VAL A 166 8.71 7.15 7.53
N TYR A 167 7.65 6.44 7.89
CA TYR A 167 7.40 6.00 9.26
C TYR A 167 7.43 4.47 9.34
N ALA A 168 8.22 3.94 10.27
CA ALA A 168 8.15 2.55 10.69
C ALA A 168 7.24 2.44 11.92
N VAL A 169 6.21 1.60 11.88
CA VAL A 169 5.32 1.38 13.02
C VAL A 169 5.67 0.05 13.69
N LEU A 170 6.13 0.13 14.93
CA LEU A 170 6.50 -1.00 15.75
C LEU A 170 5.63 -1.01 17.01
N SER A 171 4.87 -2.08 17.25
CA SER A 171 4.03 -2.24 18.45
C SER A 171 3.08 -1.04 18.68
N GLY A 172 2.53 -0.48 17.60
CA GLY A 172 1.65 0.70 17.64
C GLY A 172 2.37 2.04 17.74
N ILE A 173 3.69 2.06 17.85
CA ILE A 173 4.49 3.29 18.01
C ILE A 173 5.09 3.67 16.64
N PRO A 174 4.74 4.83 16.07
CA PRO A 174 5.33 5.32 14.84
C PRO A 174 6.71 5.91 15.11
N TRP A 175 7.70 5.43 14.37
CA TRP A 175 9.05 5.97 14.35
C TRP A 175 9.33 6.58 12.98
N ARG A 176 9.59 7.88 12.93
CA ARG A 176 9.99 8.56 11.71
C ARG A 176 11.43 8.23 11.38
N ILE A 177 11.65 7.55 10.25
CA ILE A 177 12.97 7.10 9.79
C ILE A 177 13.50 7.91 8.61
N LYS A 178 12.65 8.71 7.97
CA LYS A 178 13.02 9.66 6.91
C LYS A 178 12.15 10.91 6.98
N GLY A 179 12.74 12.07 6.67
CA GLY A 179 12.08 13.37 6.53
C GLY A 179 12.14 14.27 7.73
#